data_d0319cf7aad20ec2f7a971c7651c56b7
#
_entry.id   d0319cf7aad20ec2f7a971c7651c56b7
#
_cell.length_a   1.000
_cell.length_b   1.000
_cell.length_c   1.000
_cell.angle_alpha   90.00
_cell.angle_beta   90.00
_cell.angle_gamma   90.00
#
_symmetry.space_group_name_H-M   'P 1'
#
loop_
_entity.id
_entity.type
_entity.pdbx_description
1 polymer ?
#
loop_
_entity_poly.entity_id
_entity_poly.type
_entity_poly.pdbx_seq_one_letter_code
_entity_poly.pdbx_strand_id
1 'polypeptide(L)'
;MQSLKILTFNWHDPYIYLLGQTAQDIHICDWMRRADGTQGWDYQKRPLRDNLHLIKDPSEVIAGLKADVYDLAIAHTLQDIKFLNDFDVPAIFLTHNALHNDGMGNQVAMNQIRSMVSEFASRPNRLFAAISKMKLDSWSLDGVIIRPGIDVRDYGGYTGEV
;
A
#
# COMPACT_ATOMS: atom_id res chain seq x y z
N MET A 1 -20.91 -8.30 -8.28
CA MET A 1 -20.18 -8.10 -7.02
C MET A 1 -20.09 -6.59 -6.84
N GLN A 2 -20.41 -6.06 -5.67
CA GLN A 2 -20.26 -4.61 -5.40
C GLN A 2 -18.75 -4.30 -5.37
N SER A 3 -18.35 -3.20 -6.01
CA SER A 3 -16.97 -2.71 -5.95
C SER A 3 -16.65 -2.21 -4.55
N LEU A 4 -15.50 -2.57 -4.00
CA LEU A 4 -15.01 -2.04 -2.73
C LEU A 4 -14.41 -0.65 -2.96
N LYS A 5 -14.65 0.26 -2.02
CA LYS A 5 -13.96 1.54 -1.96
C LYS A 5 -12.71 1.41 -1.11
N ILE A 6 -11.56 1.43 -1.75
CA ILE A 6 -10.25 1.17 -1.12
C ILE A 6 -9.45 2.46 -1.03
N LEU A 7 -9.00 2.79 0.20
CA LEU A 7 -8.03 3.86 0.43
C LEU A 7 -6.62 3.31 0.35
N THR A 8 -5.71 4.01 -0.33
CA THR A 8 -4.28 3.67 -0.35
C THR A 8 -3.42 4.93 -0.40
N PHE A 9 -2.11 4.78 -0.26
CA PHE A 9 -1.16 5.89 -0.21
C PHE A 9 -0.21 5.83 -1.40
N ASN A 10 0.05 6.97 -2.04
CA ASN A 10 0.95 7.05 -3.19
C ASN A 10 2.42 6.90 -2.77
N TRP A 11 2.77 5.67 -2.42
CA TRP A 11 4.15 5.31 -2.08
C TRP A 11 5.00 5.04 -3.34
N HIS A 12 4.41 4.37 -4.36
CA HIS A 12 5.13 3.98 -5.58
C HIS A 12 4.13 3.81 -6.74
N ASP A 13 4.06 4.80 -7.62
CA ASP A 13 3.09 4.84 -8.73
C ASP A 13 2.95 3.56 -9.53
N PRO A 14 4.05 2.89 -9.97
CA PRO A 14 3.92 1.66 -10.77
C PRO A 14 3.09 0.60 -10.06
N TYR A 15 3.28 0.44 -8.75
CA TYR A 15 2.53 -0.52 -7.98
C TYR A 15 1.07 -0.10 -7.80
N ILE A 16 0.84 1.16 -7.41
CA ILE A 16 -0.52 1.68 -7.21
C ILE A 16 -1.31 1.66 -8.53
N TYR A 17 -0.65 1.93 -9.66
CA TYR A 17 -1.26 1.82 -10.99
C TYR A 17 -1.79 0.40 -11.29
N LEU A 18 -1.06 -0.64 -10.83
CA LEU A 18 -1.48 -2.03 -10.98
C LEU A 18 -2.72 -2.36 -10.14
N LEU A 19 -2.94 -1.70 -9.01
CA LEU A 19 -4.18 -1.87 -8.23
C LEU A 19 -5.42 -1.49 -9.04
N GLY A 20 -5.31 -0.55 -9.99
CA GLY A 20 -6.39 -0.20 -10.90
C GLY A 20 -6.88 -1.34 -11.79
N GLN A 21 -6.11 -2.42 -11.92
CA GLN A 21 -6.52 -3.64 -12.65
C GLN A 21 -7.50 -4.50 -11.85
N THR A 22 -7.66 -4.25 -10.56
CA THR A 22 -8.54 -5.04 -9.67
C THR A 22 -10.03 -4.73 -9.84
N ALA A 23 -10.39 -3.74 -10.66
CA ALA A 23 -11.76 -3.25 -10.84
C ALA A 23 -12.44 -2.78 -9.54
N GLN A 24 -11.65 -2.42 -8.51
CA GLN A 24 -12.12 -1.77 -7.30
C GLN A 24 -12.06 -0.25 -7.44
N ASP A 25 -12.81 0.48 -6.61
CA ASP A 25 -12.79 1.93 -6.54
C ASP A 25 -11.64 2.38 -5.63
N ILE A 26 -10.51 2.83 -6.22
CA ILE A 26 -9.26 3.08 -5.52
C ILE A 26 -9.06 4.57 -5.27
N HIS A 27 -9.07 4.97 -4.02
CA HIS A 27 -8.81 6.32 -3.55
C HIS A 27 -7.37 6.44 -3.06
N ILE A 28 -6.58 7.31 -3.70
CA ILE A 28 -5.12 7.39 -3.53
C ILE A 28 -4.76 8.69 -2.81
N CYS A 29 -4.20 8.59 -1.63
CA CYS A 29 -3.61 9.71 -0.91
C CYS A 29 -2.36 10.20 -1.66
N ASP A 30 -2.42 11.38 -2.30
CA ASP A 30 -1.35 11.90 -3.16
C ASP A 30 -0.68 13.17 -2.59
N TRP A 31 -0.68 13.33 -1.27
CA TRP A 31 0.01 14.46 -0.60
C TRP A 31 1.28 14.03 0.16
N MET A 32 1.44 12.73 0.45
CA MET A 32 2.60 12.23 1.16
C MET A 32 3.80 12.15 0.22
N ARG A 33 4.98 12.46 0.78
CA ARG A 33 6.23 12.40 0.01
C ARG A 33 6.57 10.94 -0.31
N ARG A 34 6.87 10.65 -1.55
CA ARG A 34 7.30 9.32 -1.99
C ARG A 34 8.70 8.98 -1.47
N ALA A 35 9.04 7.69 -1.50
CA ALA A 35 10.35 7.18 -1.09
C ALA A 35 11.53 7.81 -1.88
N ASP A 36 11.31 8.12 -3.17
CA ASP A 36 12.31 8.78 -4.03
C ASP A 36 12.39 10.31 -3.84
N GLY A 37 11.58 10.86 -2.94
CA GLY A 37 11.56 12.28 -2.62
C GLY A 37 10.70 13.14 -3.57
N THR A 38 10.09 12.57 -4.60
CA THR A 38 9.14 13.25 -5.47
C THR A 38 7.75 13.33 -4.82
N GLN A 39 6.89 14.19 -5.35
CA GLN A 39 5.50 14.31 -4.94
C GLN A 39 4.59 14.23 -6.16
N GLY A 40 3.39 13.68 -5.93
CA GLY A 40 2.33 13.62 -6.91
C GLY A 40 2.47 12.46 -7.91
N TRP A 41 1.41 12.24 -8.62
CA TRP A 41 1.26 11.17 -9.61
C TRP A 41 1.92 11.54 -10.94
N ASP A 42 2.63 10.59 -11.57
CA ASP A 42 3.26 10.76 -12.89
C ASP A 42 2.25 10.43 -14.02
N TYR A 43 1.47 11.40 -14.41
CA TYR A 43 0.46 11.27 -15.46
C TYR A 43 1.03 10.92 -16.85
N GLN A 44 2.30 11.28 -17.11
CA GLN A 44 2.92 11.03 -18.41
C GLN A 44 3.21 9.55 -18.61
N LYS A 45 3.68 8.90 -17.54
CA LYS A 45 4.00 7.47 -17.58
C LYS A 45 2.83 6.57 -17.24
N ARG A 46 1.86 7.10 -16.47
CA ARG A 46 0.72 6.34 -15.95
C ARG A 46 -0.55 7.16 -16.06
N PRO A 47 -1.22 7.11 -17.23
CA PRO A 47 -2.52 7.77 -17.37
C PRO A 47 -3.48 7.21 -16.32
N LEU A 48 -4.21 8.09 -15.65
CA LEU A 48 -5.12 7.71 -14.59
C LEU A 48 -6.27 6.88 -15.17
N ARG A 49 -6.54 5.72 -14.59
CA ARG A 49 -7.69 4.88 -14.95
C ARG A 49 -8.95 5.43 -14.28
N ASP A 50 -10.12 5.14 -14.83
CA ASP A 50 -11.41 5.67 -14.34
C ASP A 50 -11.72 5.29 -12.88
N ASN A 51 -11.18 4.18 -12.41
CA ASN A 51 -11.34 3.69 -11.05
C ASN A 51 -10.22 4.11 -10.08
N LEU A 52 -9.32 5.01 -10.48
CA LEU A 52 -8.26 5.57 -9.65
C LEU A 52 -8.54 7.05 -9.36
N HIS A 53 -8.72 7.41 -8.10
CA HIS A 53 -9.06 8.76 -7.65
C HIS A 53 -7.95 9.33 -6.77
N LEU A 54 -7.28 10.38 -7.26
CA LEU A 54 -6.23 11.05 -6.48
C LEU A 54 -6.84 12.07 -5.53
N ILE A 55 -6.53 11.92 -4.24
CA ILE A 55 -6.93 12.88 -3.20
C ILE A 55 -5.68 13.62 -2.74
N LYS A 56 -5.68 14.94 -2.88
CA LYS A 56 -4.55 15.82 -2.53
C LYS A 56 -4.75 16.53 -1.20
N ASP A 57 -6.00 16.63 -0.73
CA ASP A 57 -6.34 17.25 0.53
C ASP A 57 -6.49 16.21 1.65
N PRO A 58 -5.59 16.21 2.66
CA PRO A 58 -5.71 15.31 3.80
C PRO A 58 -7.03 15.41 4.54
N SER A 59 -7.67 16.59 4.56
CA SER A 59 -8.94 16.79 5.26
C SER A 59 -10.08 15.99 4.65
N GLU A 60 -10.06 15.78 3.34
CA GLU A 60 -11.04 14.94 2.62
C GLU A 60 -10.93 13.48 3.05
N VAL A 61 -9.71 12.94 3.13
CA VAL A 61 -9.47 11.57 3.58
C VAL A 61 -9.86 11.39 5.04
N ILE A 62 -9.48 12.33 5.91
CA ILE A 62 -9.83 12.29 7.34
C ILE A 62 -11.35 12.31 7.51
N ALA A 63 -12.07 13.14 6.76
CA ALA A 63 -13.53 13.18 6.79
C ALA A 63 -14.13 11.85 6.33
N GLY A 64 -13.62 11.27 5.24
CA GLY A 64 -14.05 9.97 4.73
C GLY A 64 -13.82 8.82 5.71
N LEU A 65 -12.65 8.79 6.37
CA LEU A 65 -12.33 7.79 7.40
C LEU A 65 -13.25 7.90 8.62
N LYS A 66 -13.56 9.13 9.06
CA LYS A 66 -14.49 9.35 10.18
C LYS A 66 -15.95 9.03 9.84
N ALA A 67 -16.31 9.04 8.59
CA ALA A 67 -17.64 8.75 8.08
C ALA A 67 -17.80 7.31 7.56
N ASP A 68 -16.81 6.44 7.82
CA ASP A 68 -16.78 5.03 7.39
C ASP A 68 -17.03 4.85 5.88
N VAL A 69 -16.46 5.78 5.07
CA VAL A 69 -16.65 5.78 3.61
C VAL A 69 -15.83 4.67 2.93
N TYR A 70 -14.75 4.22 3.56
CA TYR A 70 -13.82 3.25 2.98
C TYR A 70 -14.05 1.85 3.56
N ASP A 71 -14.19 0.86 2.66
CA ASP A 71 -14.33 -0.55 3.04
C ASP A 71 -12.99 -1.16 3.49
N LEU A 72 -11.87 -0.63 2.98
CA LEU A 72 -10.52 -1.12 3.25
C LEU A 72 -9.49 -0.01 3.07
N ALA A 73 -8.45 -0.01 3.88
CA ALA A 73 -7.24 0.78 3.65
C ALA A 73 -6.03 -0.13 3.39
N ILE A 74 -5.13 0.26 2.46
CA ILE A 74 -3.86 -0.43 2.20
C ILE A 74 -2.72 0.52 2.50
N ALA A 75 -1.97 0.21 3.56
CA ALA A 75 -0.75 0.91 3.96
C ALA A 75 0.48 0.23 3.35
N HIS A 76 1.48 1.00 2.92
CA HIS A 76 2.72 0.51 2.33
C HIS A 76 3.96 0.91 3.13
N THR A 77 3.81 1.93 3.98
CA THR A 77 4.90 2.49 4.80
C THR A 77 4.50 2.56 6.27
N LEU A 78 5.51 2.73 7.13
CA LEU A 78 5.27 2.95 8.57
C LEU A 78 4.54 4.27 8.84
N GLN A 79 4.69 5.26 7.94
CA GLN A 79 3.99 6.53 8.04
C GLN A 79 2.49 6.34 7.80
N ASP A 80 2.12 5.47 6.85
CA ASP A 80 0.73 5.14 6.56
C ASP A 80 0.08 4.42 7.76
N ILE A 81 0.83 3.48 8.40
CA ILE A 81 0.38 2.81 9.63
C ILE A 81 0.09 3.84 10.73
N LYS A 82 1.02 4.78 10.95
CA LYS A 82 0.85 5.82 11.97
C LYS A 82 -0.38 6.67 11.70
N PHE A 83 -0.60 7.04 10.43
CA PHE A 83 -1.79 7.79 10.03
C PHE A 83 -3.08 7.00 10.28
N LEU A 84 -3.11 5.72 9.91
CA LEU A 84 -4.30 4.87 10.05
C LEU A 84 -4.59 4.45 11.50
N ASN A 85 -3.65 4.59 12.42
CA ASN A 85 -3.84 4.20 13.81
C ASN A 85 -4.93 5.00 14.55
N ASP A 86 -5.24 6.19 14.05
CA ASP A 86 -6.27 7.06 14.64
C ASP A 86 -7.70 6.75 14.13
N PHE A 87 -7.85 5.74 13.26
CA PHE A 87 -9.12 5.42 12.61
C PHE A 87 -9.45 3.93 12.72
N ASP A 88 -10.75 3.60 12.76
CA ASP A 88 -11.28 2.23 12.85
C ASP A 88 -11.71 1.72 11.46
N VAL A 89 -10.84 1.81 10.47
CA VAL A 89 -11.06 1.27 9.13
C VAL A 89 -10.39 -0.10 9.02
N PRO A 90 -10.98 -1.13 8.40
CA PRO A 90 -10.27 -2.35 8.07
C PRO A 90 -9.00 -2.02 7.27
N ALA A 91 -7.84 -2.57 7.65
CA ALA A 91 -6.62 -2.22 6.93
C ALA A 91 -5.61 -3.36 6.82
N ILE A 92 -4.87 -3.31 5.72
CA ILE A 92 -3.74 -4.19 5.44
C ILE A 92 -2.46 -3.34 5.44
N PHE A 93 -1.46 -3.73 6.20
CA PHE A 93 -0.10 -3.26 5.95
C PHE A 93 0.59 -4.25 4.99
N LEU A 94 0.85 -3.81 3.76
CA LEU A 94 1.51 -4.59 2.73
C LEU A 94 2.95 -4.15 2.57
N THR A 95 3.88 -4.91 3.15
CA THR A 95 5.31 -4.61 2.99
C THR A 95 5.86 -5.07 1.65
N HIS A 96 6.66 -4.20 1.05
CA HIS A 96 7.43 -4.46 -0.16
C HIS A 96 8.90 -4.79 0.13
N ASN A 97 9.33 -4.58 1.37
CA ASN A 97 10.71 -4.74 1.81
C ASN A 97 10.87 -5.90 2.80
N ALA A 98 12.09 -6.43 2.86
CA ALA A 98 12.50 -7.23 4.00
C ALA A 98 12.81 -6.31 5.19
N LEU A 99 12.58 -6.77 6.42
CA LEU A 99 12.73 -5.96 7.63
C LEU A 99 14.12 -5.30 7.77
N HIS A 100 15.19 -5.99 7.35
CA HIS A 100 16.55 -5.46 7.43
C HIS A 100 16.75 -4.23 6.53
N ASN A 101 16.01 -4.10 5.43
CA ASN A 101 16.05 -2.92 4.57
C ASN A 101 15.38 -1.72 5.26
N ASP A 102 14.21 -1.93 5.87
CA ASP A 102 13.48 -0.88 6.58
C ASP A 102 14.23 -0.41 7.84
N GLY A 103 14.91 -1.34 8.52
CA GLY A 103 15.75 -1.04 9.69
C GLY A 103 17.19 -0.61 9.34
N MET A 104 17.54 -0.50 8.04
CA MET A 104 18.91 -0.19 7.57
C MET A 104 20.00 -1.04 8.24
N GLY A 105 19.71 -2.31 8.51
CA GLY A 105 20.59 -3.25 9.20
C GLY A 105 20.79 -2.98 10.70
N ASN A 106 20.13 -1.98 11.28
CA ASN A 106 20.22 -1.67 12.71
C ASN A 106 19.22 -2.53 13.51
N GLN A 107 19.73 -3.38 14.41
CA GLN A 107 18.90 -4.32 15.18
C GLN A 107 17.87 -3.62 16.08
N VAL A 108 18.23 -2.49 16.68
CA VAL A 108 17.31 -1.73 17.55
C VAL A 108 16.17 -1.15 16.70
N ALA A 109 16.49 -0.54 15.57
CA ALA A 109 15.49 -0.03 14.63
C ALA A 109 14.59 -1.15 14.11
N MET A 110 15.15 -2.31 13.71
CA MET A 110 14.38 -3.47 13.27
C MET A 110 13.39 -3.94 14.34
N ASN A 111 13.80 -4.01 15.60
CA ASN A 111 12.93 -4.42 16.69
C ASN A 111 11.79 -3.42 16.93
N GLN A 112 12.09 -2.11 16.87
CA GLN A 112 11.07 -1.06 17.00
C GLN A 112 10.05 -1.11 15.86
N ILE A 113 10.51 -1.25 14.64
CA ILE A 113 9.66 -1.36 13.45
C ILE A 113 8.77 -2.61 13.53
N ARG A 114 9.36 -3.76 13.89
CA ARG A 114 8.62 -5.01 14.07
C ARG A 114 7.54 -4.88 15.15
N SER A 115 7.87 -4.26 16.29
CA SER A 115 6.91 -4.02 17.37
C SER A 115 5.72 -3.17 16.90
N MET A 116 5.98 -2.08 16.17
CA MET A 116 4.94 -1.22 15.63
C MET A 116 4.01 -1.97 14.66
N VAL A 117 4.57 -2.79 13.77
CA VAL A 117 3.77 -3.58 12.81
C VAL A 117 3.00 -4.69 13.53
N SER A 118 3.60 -5.34 14.53
CA SER A 118 2.93 -6.33 15.37
C SER A 118 1.75 -5.72 16.14
N GLU A 119 1.92 -4.54 16.70
CA GLU A 119 0.85 -3.80 17.37
C GLU A 119 -0.28 -3.44 16.41
N PHE A 120 0.06 -2.93 15.22
CA PHE A 120 -0.93 -2.66 14.18
C PHE A 120 -1.72 -3.91 13.81
N ALA A 121 -1.05 -5.02 13.53
CA ALA A 121 -1.66 -6.27 13.09
C ALA A 121 -2.45 -6.99 14.20
N SER A 122 -2.21 -6.67 15.48
CA SER A 122 -2.95 -7.24 16.62
C SER A 122 -4.34 -6.62 16.81
N ARG A 123 -4.64 -5.50 16.18
CA ARG A 123 -5.94 -4.85 16.28
C ARG A 123 -7.01 -5.63 15.48
N PRO A 124 -8.29 -5.58 15.88
CA PRO A 124 -9.37 -6.10 15.06
C PRO A 124 -9.36 -5.50 13.65
N ASN A 125 -9.72 -6.28 12.65
CA ASN A 125 -9.79 -5.85 11.23
C ASN A 125 -8.47 -5.32 10.65
N ARG A 126 -7.32 -5.72 11.22
CA ARG A 126 -5.98 -5.38 10.72
C ARG A 126 -5.24 -6.63 10.27
N LEU A 127 -4.47 -6.48 9.21
CA LEU A 127 -3.71 -7.59 8.64
C LEU A 127 -2.29 -7.14 8.26
N PHE A 128 -1.30 -7.96 8.59
CA PHE A 128 0.04 -7.84 8.03
C PHE A 128 0.16 -8.74 6.79
N ALA A 129 0.69 -8.19 5.72
CA ALA A 129 0.95 -8.90 4.48
C ALA A 129 2.31 -8.55 3.90
N ALA A 130 2.90 -9.47 3.15
CA ALA A 130 4.13 -9.25 2.39
C ALA A 130 3.97 -9.73 0.94
N ILE A 131 4.71 -9.15 0.02
CA ILE A 131 4.65 -9.50 -1.40
C ILE A 131 5.33 -10.83 -1.75
N SER A 132 6.07 -11.43 -0.82
CA SER A 132 6.72 -12.74 -0.99
C SER A 132 7.00 -13.44 0.32
N LYS A 133 7.20 -14.78 0.26
CA LYS A 133 7.55 -15.58 1.43
C LYS A 133 8.85 -15.11 2.10
N MET A 134 9.91 -14.85 1.32
CA MET A 134 11.17 -14.38 1.86
C MET A 134 11.01 -13.07 2.67
N LYS A 135 10.21 -12.15 2.17
CA LYS A 135 9.93 -10.89 2.88
C LYS A 135 9.11 -11.13 4.13
N LEU A 136 8.06 -11.94 4.07
CA LEU A 136 7.26 -12.31 5.24
C LEU A 136 8.14 -12.93 6.33
N ASP A 137 8.95 -13.93 5.97
CA ASP A 137 9.83 -14.63 6.91
C ASP A 137 10.82 -13.68 7.61
N SER A 138 11.32 -12.65 6.89
CA SER A 138 12.26 -11.68 7.46
C SER A 138 11.68 -10.85 8.62
N TRP A 139 10.35 -10.68 8.64
CA TRP A 139 9.65 -9.94 9.68
C TRP A 139 9.43 -10.78 10.95
N SER A 140 9.42 -12.11 10.84
CA SER A 140 9.09 -13.03 11.94
C SER A 140 7.75 -12.65 12.62
N LEU A 141 6.76 -12.29 11.83
CA LEU A 141 5.39 -11.99 12.24
C LEU A 141 4.42 -12.89 11.49
N ASP A 142 3.30 -13.19 12.13
CA ASP A 142 2.19 -13.87 11.45
C ASP A 142 1.57 -12.92 10.42
N GLY A 143 1.33 -13.44 9.22
CA GLY A 143 0.80 -12.64 8.13
C GLY A 143 0.51 -13.48 6.89
N VAL A 144 0.08 -12.82 5.82
CA VAL A 144 -0.25 -13.47 4.56
C VAL A 144 0.65 -13.00 3.42
N ILE A 145 0.70 -13.78 2.35
CA ILE A 145 1.42 -13.41 1.14
C ILE A 145 0.42 -12.90 0.11
N ILE A 146 0.56 -11.64 -0.31
CA ILE A 146 -0.19 -11.02 -1.40
C ILE A 146 0.81 -10.70 -2.52
N ARG A 147 0.86 -11.56 -3.53
CA ARG A 147 1.77 -11.36 -4.65
C ARG A 147 1.24 -10.30 -5.61
N PRO A 148 2.07 -9.34 -6.05
CA PRO A 148 1.68 -8.45 -7.13
C PRO A 148 1.45 -9.25 -8.40
N GLY A 149 0.38 -8.91 -9.11
CA GLY A 149 0.06 -9.45 -10.43
C GLY A 149 0.19 -8.36 -11.49
N ILE A 150 0.39 -8.77 -12.73
CA ILE A 150 0.34 -7.91 -13.90
C ILE A 150 -0.59 -8.54 -14.92
N ASP A 151 -1.31 -7.72 -15.66
CA ASP A 151 -2.01 -8.20 -16.85
C ASP A 151 -1.03 -8.28 -18.01
N VAL A 152 -0.67 -9.50 -18.41
CA VAL A 152 0.29 -9.72 -19.49
C VAL A 152 -0.17 -9.12 -20.83
N ARG A 153 -1.47 -8.87 -20.98
CA ARG A 153 -2.03 -8.24 -22.17
C ARG A 153 -1.65 -6.76 -22.32
N ASP A 154 -1.30 -6.10 -21.20
CA ASP A 154 -0.83 -4.72 -21.19
C ASP A 154 0.62 -4.59 -21.70
N TYR A 155 1.31 -5.72 -21.86
CA TYR A 155 2.70 -5.78 -22.33
C TYR A 155 2.73 -6.49 -23.68
N GLY A 156 3.30 -5.83 -24.69
CA GLY A 156 3.47 -6.44 -26.02
C GLY A 156 4.13 -7.82 -25.94
N GLY A 157 3.79 -8.70 -26.86
CA GLY A 157 4.40 -10.03 -26.92
C GLY A 157 5.91 -9.95 -27.06
N TYR A 158 6.64 -10.89 -26.42
CA TYR A 158 8.07 -11.03 -26.62
C TYR A 158 8.34 -11.39 -28.10
N THR A 159 9.07 -10.54 -28.83
CA THR A 159 9.33 -10.73 -30.26
C THR A 159 10.50 -11.67 -30.53
N GLY A 160 11.31 -12.00 -29.51
CA GLY A 160 12.50 -12.83 -29.67
C GLY A 160 13.70 -12.14 -30.34
N GLU A 161 13.57 -10.84 -30.63
CA GLU A 161 14.68 -10.05 -31.16
C GLU A 161 15.55 -9.54 -30.00
N VAL A 162 16.86 -9.79 -30.05
CA VAL A 162 17.90 -9.33 -29.13
C VAL A 162 18.67 -8.21 -29.83
#